data_86e5248553a4331c8997a50efaf7fa16
#
_entry.id   86e5248553a4331c8997a50efaf7fa16
#
_cell.length_a   1.000
_cell.length_b   1.000
_cell.length_c   1.000
_cell.angle_alpha   90.00
_cell.angle_beta   90.00
_cell.angle_gamma   90.00
#
_symmetry.space_group_name_H-M   'P 1'
#
loop_
_entity.id
_entity.type
_entity.pdbx_description
1 polymer ?
#
loop_
_entity_poly.entity_id
_entity_poly.type
_entity_poly.pdbx_seq_one_letter_code
_entity_poly.pdbx_strand_id
1 'polypeptide(L)'
;VEGVKTWDDKDNQDGKRPTEITINLLKNGTKIASKKVTEADGWKWKFENLDKYENGKEINYTITEEKVEGYTTEVKGYDVKNSYTPGKTSLQVTKAWEDKNDQDGVRPNSVTVKLLADGVETGKELVLTKANNWTGSFTDLDEYKAGKKIVYTIKEETVGNGYISVVTKTGENTFTVTNTRTPEKTFVEGVKTWNDKDNQDGKRPTEITINL
;
A
#
# COMPACT_ATOMS: atom_id res chain seq x y z
N VAL A 1 -20.19 20.92 36.48
CA VAL A 1 -19.37 19.89 35.88
C VAL A 1 -19.10 20.27 34.43
N GLU A 2 -17.85 20.40 34.04
CA GLU A 2 -17.45 20.71 32.66
C GLU A 2 -16.24 19.89 32.26
N GLY A 3 -16.07 19.61 30.98
CA GLY A 3 -14.96 18.82 30.45
C GLY A 3 -14.77 18.99 28.97
N VAL A 4 -13.71 18.35 28.47
CA VAL A 4 -13.28 18.42 27.09
C VAL A 4 -13.11 17.00 26.53
N LYS A 5 -13.50 16.79 25.29
CA LYS A 5 -13.20 15.61 24.51
C LYS A 5 -11.90 15.81 23.71
N THR A 6 -11.03 14.82 23.76
CA THR A 6 -9.84 14.73 22.91
C THR A 6 -9.84 13.44 22.11
N TRP A 7 -9.20 13.49 20.94
CA TRP A 7 -9.07 12.37 20.01
C TRP A 7 -7.60 12.03 19.79
N ASP A 8 -7.29 10.74 19.84
CA ASP A 8 -5.97 10.18 19.52
C ASP A 8 -6.16 9.16 18.38
N ASP A 9 -6.27 9.67 17.16
CA ASP A 9 -6.65 8.92 15.96
C ASP A 9 -5.92 9.45 14.71
N LYS A 10 -4.74 10.05 14.91
CA LYS A 10 -3.93 10.70 13.86
C LYS A 10 -4.75 11.69 13.02
N ASP A 11 -5.46 12.56 13.72
CA ASP A 11 -6.33 13.58 13.12
C ASP A 11 -7.39 13.00 12.18
N ASN A 12 -8.07 11.94 12.68
CA ASN A 12 -9.11 11.23 11.92
C ASN A 12 -8.64 10.66 10.59
N GLN A 13 -7.40 10.12 10.57
CA GLN A 13 -6.75 9.60 9.36
C GLN A 13 -7.66 8.64 8.58
N ASP A 14 -8.36 7.73 9.27
CA ASP A 14 -9.23 6.71 8.65
C ASP A 14 -10.68 7.18 8.46
N GLY A 15 -11.01 8.42 8.87
CA GLY A 15 -12.37 8.96 8.76
C GLY A 15 -13.39 8.28 9.66
N LYS A 16 -12.94 7.68 10.78
CA LYS A 16 -13.81 6.94 11.71
C LYS A 16 -14.37 7.76 12.85
N ARG A 17 -13.87 8.99 13.07
CA ARG A 17 -14.35 9.88 14.11
C ARG A 17 -15.81 10.23 13.84
N PRO A 18 -16.73 10.01 14.80
CA PRO A 18 -18.14 10.39 14.64
C PRO A 18 -18.29 11.91 14.64
N THR A 19 -19.38 12.40 14.08
CA THR A 19 -19.72 13.83 14.05
C THR A 19 -20.22 14.34 15.39
N GLU A 20 -20.73 13.44 16.26
CA GLU A 20 -21.18 13.76 17.62
C GLU A 20 -20.88 12.60 18.58
N ILE A 21 -20.74 12.93 19.86
CA ILE A 21 -20.69 11.98 20.97
C ILE A 21 -21.75 12.32 21.99
N THR A 22 -22.08 11.40 22.88
CA THR A 22 -23.00 11.64 24.00
C THR A 22 -22.24 11.48 25.31
N ILE A 23 -22.22 12.53 26.11
CA ILE A 23 -21.69 12.54 27.48
C ILE A 23 -22.89 12.44 28.48
N ASN A 24 -22.81 11.48 29.38
CA ASN A 24 -23.79 11.28 30.44
C ASN A 24 -23.26 11.83 31.75
N LEU A 25 -24.10 12.56 32.48
CA LEU A 25 -23.84 12.99 33.85
C LEU A 25 -24.46 11.99 34.81
N LEU A 26 -23.70 11.54 35.79
CA LEU A 26 -24.16 10.66 36.86
C LEU A 26 -24.08 11.37 38.20
N LYS A 27 -25.13 11.22 38.99
CA LYS A 27 -25.25 11.64 40.40
C LYS A 27 -25.16 10.39 41.27
N ASN A 28 -24.12 10.28 42.10
CA ASN A 28 -23.89 9.12 42.96
C ASN A 28 -24.00 7.77 42.17
N GLY A 29 -23.50 7.72 40.93
CA GLY A 29 -23.52 6.54 40.04
C GLY A 29 -24.82 6.37 39.22
N THR A 30 -25.84 7.20 39.43
CA THR A 30 -27.07 7.14 38.63
C THR A 30 -27.11 8.24 37.57
N LYS A 31 -27.37 7.86 36.32
CA LYS A 31 -27.46 8.79 35.17
C LYS A 31 -28.66 9.74 35.39
N ILE A 32 -28.41 11.03 35.37
CA ILE A 32 -29.44 12.08 35.58
C ILE A 32 -29.60 13.01 34.36
N ALA A 33 -28.57 13.09 33.50
CA ALA A 33 -28.62 13.93 32.30
C ALA A 33 -27.70 13.40 31.24
N SER A 34 -27.89 13.85 30.00
CA SER A 34 -26.95 13.61 28.90
C SER A 34 -26.85 14.84 28.01
N LYS A 35 -25.71 14.97 27.32
CA LYS A 35 -25.46 16.05 26.37
C LYS A 35 -24.76 15.51 25.14
N LYS A 36 -25.27 15.88 23.97
CA LYS A 36 -24.59 15.70 22.70
C LYS A 36 -23.51 16.76 22.54
N VAL A 37 -22.35 16.34 22.04
CA VAL A 37 -21.16 17.20 21.86
C VAL A 37 -20.58 16.96 20.47
N THR A 38 -20.27 18.04 19.80
CA THR A 38 -19.82 18.05 18.40
C THR A 38 -18.53 18.86 18.24
N GLU A 39 -17.95 18.81 17.04
CA GLU A 39 -16.83 19.66 16.68
C GLU A 39 -17.21 21.16 16.73
N ALA A 40 -18.43 21.52 16.37
CA ALA A 40 -18.94 22.90 16.45
C ALA A 40 -18.96 23.43 17.89
N ASP A 41 -19.09 22.55 18.89
CA ASP A 41 -18.97 22.88 20.31
C ASP A 41 -17.51 22.98 20.78
N GLY A 42 -16.53 22.79 19.88
CA GLY A 42 -15.13 22.62 20.19
C GLY A 42 -14.85 21.38 21.05
N TRP A 43 -15.70 20.35 20.95
CA TRP A 43 -15.65 19.12 21.74
C TRP A 43 -15.71 19.39 23.25
N LYS A 44 -16.49 20.41 23.70
CA LYS A 44 -16.60 20.82 25.09
C LYS A 44 -18.03 20.67 25.58
N TRP A 45 -18.20 20.41 26.85
CA TRP A 45 -19.50 20.36 27.52
C TRP A 45 -19.47 20.99 28.89
N LYS A 46 -20.65 21.38 29.33
CA LYS A 46 -20.89 21.89 30.68
C LYS A 46 -22.28 21.50 31.14
N PHE A 47 -22.38 20.97 32.36
CA PHE A 47 -23.62 20.79 33.10
C PHE A 47 -23.62 21.79 34.24
N GLU A 48 -24.67 22.63 34.32
CA GLU A 48 -24.78 23.74 35.24
C GLU A 48 -25.97 23.52 36.19
N ASN A 49 -26.11 24.38 37.21
CA ASN A 49 -27.18 24.36 38.18
C ASN A 49 -27.33 23.00 38.90
N LEU A 50 -26.20 22.39 39.25
CA LEU A 50 -26.16 21.14 39.98
C LEU A 50 -26.11 21.40 41.49
N ASP A 51 -26.94 20.69 42.25
CA ASP A 51 -26.90 20.74 43.71
C ASP A 51 -25.58 20.20 44.24
N LYS A 52 -24.99 20.89 45.22
CA LYS A 52 -23.75 20.42 45.84
C LYS A 52 -23.98 19.35 46.90
N TYR A 53 -25.12 19.43 47.62
CA TYR A 53 -25.47 18.54 48.73
C TYR A 53 -26.85 17.93 48.55
N GLU A 54 -27.01 16.73 49.08
CA GLU A 54 -28.31 16.05 49.25
C GLU A 54 -28.35 15.40 50.64
N ASN A 55 -29.40 15.68 51.42
CA ASN A 55 -29.55 15.19 52.80
C ASN A 55 -28.27 15.41 53.66
N GLY A 56 -27.62 16.59 53.49
CA GLY A 56 -26.43 16.98 54.25
C GLY A 56 -25.12 16.30 53.78
N LYS A 57 -25.15 15.49 52.71
CA LYS A 57 -23.97 14.83 52.12
C LYS A 57 -23.63 15.47 50.80
N GLU A 58 -22.34 15.60 50.56
CA GLU A 58 -21.86 16.08 49.27
C GLU A 58 -22.18 15.05 48.16
N ILE A 59 -22.69 15.55 47.04
CA ILE A 59 -23.02 14.72 45.86
C ILE A 59 -21.77 14.47 45.05
N ASN A 60 -21.53 13.19 44.76
CA ASN A 60 -20.46 12.80 43.84
C ASN A 60 -21.00 12.80 42.40
N TYR A 61 -20.54 13.75 41.58
CA TYR A 61 -20.82 13.79 40.15
C TYR A 61 -19.71 13.12 39.39
N THR A 62 -20.08 12.25 38.43
CA THR A 62 -19.16 11.61 37.48
C THR A 62 -19.75 11.69 36.08
N ILE A 63 -18.92 11.42 35.08
CA ILE A 63 -19.36 11.35 33.69
C ILE A 63 -19.02 9.98 33.06
N THR A 64 -19.81 9.62 32.06
CA THR A 64 -19.48 8.54 31.13
C THR A 64 -19.72 8.99 29.69
N GLU A 65 -19.05 8.39 28.77
CA GLU A 65 -19.34 8.54 27.33
C GLU A 65 -20.13 7.32 26.86
N GLU A 66 -21.11 7.51 25.97
CA GLU A 66 -21.69 6.40 25.24
C GLU A 66 -20.65 5.80 24.27
N LYS A 67 -20.68 4.47 24.10
CA LYS A 67 -19.68 3.75 23.30
C LYS A 67 -19.53 4.37 21.91
N VAL A 68 -18.30 4.73 21.58
CA VAL A 68 -17.90 5.09 20.20
C VAL A 68 -17.25 3.87 19.54
N GLU A 69 -17.85 3.38 18.46
CA GLU A 69 -17.41 2.15 17.81
C GLU A 69 -15.99 2.28 17.24
N GLY A 70 -15.15 1.27 17.52
CA GLY A 70 -13.74 1.23 17.09
C GLY A 70 -12.79 2.04 17.97
N TYR A 71 -13.28 2.83 18.93
CA TYR A 71 -12.46 3.61 19.86
C TYR A 71 -12.41 3.00 21.25
N THR A 72 -11.28 3.19 21.91
CA THR A 72 -11.16 3.00 23.37
C THR A 72 -11.35 4.33 24.06
N THR A 73 -12.16 4.36 25.14
CA THR A 73 -12.46 5.57 25.91
C THR A 73 -11.73 5.57 27.24
N GLU A 74 -11.05 6.66 27.54
CA GLU A 74 -10.47 6.96 28.85
C GLU A 74 -11.16 8.20 29.45
N VAL A 75 -11.63 8.11 30.70
CA VAL A 75 -12.21 9.24 31.44
C VAL A 75 -11.25 9.61 32.55
N LYS A 76 -10.82 10.88 32.60
CA LYS A 76 -9.95 11.42 33.64
C LYS A 76 -10.59 12.69 34.23
N GLY A 77 -11.11 12.57 35.45
CA GLY A 77 -11.96 13.61 36.02
C GLY A 77 -13.23 13.75 35.18
N TYR A 78 -13.38 14.90 34.53
CA TYR A 78 -14.47 15.16 33.59
C TYR A 78 -14.02 15.28 32.12
N ASP A 79 -12.75 14.99 31.85
CA ASP A 79 -12.26 14.96 30.49
C ASP A 79 -12.34 13.54 29.90
N VAL A 80 -12.59 13.45 28.61
CA VAL A 80 -12.69 12.18 27.88
C VAL A 80 -11.72 12.16 26.71
N LYS A 81 -10.90 11.10 26.65
CA LYS A 81 -10.02 10.82 25.52
C LYS A 81 -10.48 9.55 24.80
N ASN A 82 -10.66 9.62 23.50
CA ASN A 82 -10.85 8.43 22.67
C ASN A 82 -9.61 8.19 21.79
N SER A 83 -9.17 6.93 21.77
CA SER A 83 -8.02 6.48 20.99
C SER A 83 -8.44 5.44 19.96
N TYR A 84 -7.92 5.60 18.75
CA TYR A 84 -8.09 4.68 17.61
C TYR A 84 -6.76 4.51 16.89
N THR A 85 -6.40 3.27 16.56
CA THR A 85 -5.19 2.99 15.78
C THR A 85 -5.56 2.84 14.31
N PRO A 86 -5.10 3.73 13.43
CA PRO A 86 -5.37 3.65 12.00
C PRO A 86 -4.92 2.34 11.37
N GLY A 87 -5.67 1.89 10.36
CA GLY A 87 -5.42 0.68 9.60
C GLY A 87 -4.13 0.74 8.79
N LYS A 88 -3.48 -0.42 8.67
CA LYS A 88 -2.27 -0.60 7.86
C LYS A 88 -2.48 -1.70 6.83
N THR A 89 -1.79 -1.57 5.70
CA THR A 89 -1.79 -2.53 4.60
C THR A 89 -0.39 -2.82 4.12
N SER A 90 -0.26 -3.77 3.19
CA SER A 90 1.00 -4.13 2.52
C SER A 90 0.74 -4.45 1.05
N LEU A 91 1.78 -4.31 0.23
CA LEU A 91 1.77 -4.66 -1.19
C LEU A 91 2.85 -5.70 -1.47
N GLN A 92 2.52 -6.78 -2.17
CA GLN A 92 3.48 -7.76 -2.64
C GLN A 92 3.80 -7.55 -4.13
N VAL A 93 5.08 -7.64 -4.48
CA VAL A 93 5.58 -7.48 -5.84
C VAL A 93 6.36 -8.72 -6.24
N THR A 94 6.05 -9.25 -7.43
CA THR A 94 6.79 -10.33 -8.08
C THR A 94 7.32 -9.84 -9.42
N LYS A 95 8.58 -10.14 -9.72
CA LYS A 95 9.20 -9.90 -11.03
C LYS A 95 9.18 -11.17 -11.87
N ALA A 96 8.71 -11.06 -13.09
CA ALA A 96 8.76 -12.12 -14.10
C ALA A 96 9.61 -11.71 -15.30
N TRP A 97 10.22 -12.70 -15.97
CA TRP A 97 11.06 -12.51 -17.15
C TRP A 97 10.56 -13.38 -18.30
N GLU A 98 10.40 -12.76 -19.48
CA GLU A 98 10.07 -13.42 -20.74
C GLU A 98 11.17 -13.15 -21.78
N ASP A 99 12.32 -13.82 -21.63
CA ASP A 99 13.56 -13.61 -22.40
C ASP A 99 14.24 -14.92 -22.77
N LYS A 100 13.46 -16.02 -22.87
CA LYS A 100 13.96 -17.38 -23.11
C LYS A 100 15.07 -17.79 -22.13
N ASN A 101 14.84 -17.50 -20.84
CA ASN A 101 15.76 -17.81 -19.75
C ASN A 101 17.12 -17.11 -19.89
N ASP A 102 17.08 -15.80 -20.23
CA ASP A 102 18.27 -14.97 -20.41
C ASP A 102 19.20 -15.49 -21.54
N GLN A 103 18.59 -15.91 -22.65
CA GLN A 103 19.31 -16.49 -23.76
C GLN A 103 20.51 -15.64 -24.24
N ASP A 104 20.36 -14.31 -24.22
CA ASP A 104 21.40 -13.37 -24.69
C ASP A 104 22.37 -12.94 -23.57
N GLY A 105 22.14 -13.36 -22.31
CA GLY A 105 22.99 -13.02 -21.18
C GLY A 105 22.96 -11.53 -20.78
N VAL A 106 21.89 -10.83 -21.07
CA VAL A 106 21.77 -9.35 -20.82
C VAL A 106 20.77 -8.97 -19.74
N ARG A 107 20.18 -9.97 -19.05
CA ARG A 107 19.30 -9.73 -17.93
C ARG A 107 20.07 -9.04 -16.81
N PRO A 108 19.57 -7.93 -16.24
CA PRO A 108 20.24 -7.26 -15.13
C PRO A 108 20.18 -8.11 -13.85
N ASN A 109 21.14 -7.89 -12.94
CA ASN A 109 21.20 -8.58 -11.66
C ASN A 109 20.12 -8.10 -10.66
N SER A 110 19.56 -6.92 -10.90
CA SER A 110 18.52 -6.32 -10.07
C SER A 110 17.61 -5.41 -10.88
N VAL A 111 16.39 -5.21 -10.38
CA VAL A 111 15.47 -4.16 -10.83
C VAL A 111 14.96 -3.39 -9.63
N THR A 112 14.70 -2.10 -9.83
CA THR A 112 14.11 -1.23 -8.79
C THR A 112 12.65 -0.97 -9.12
N VAL A 113 11.79 -1.19 -8.12
CA VAL A 113 10.35 -0.93 -8.21
C VAL A 113 9.99 0.15 -7.20
N LYS A 114 9.35 1.21 -7.66
CA LYS A 114 8.88 2.35 -6.85
C LYS A 114 7.43 2.21 -6.47
N LEU A 115 7.09 2.63 -5.24
CA LEU A 115 5.73 2.69 -4.75
C LEU A 115 5.12 4.07 -5.01
N LEU A 116 3.89 4.08 -5.55
CA LEU A 116 3.08 5.28 -5.71
C LEU A 116 1.83 5.19 -4.82
N ALA A 117 1.45 6.29 -4.21
CA ALA A 117 0.20 6.47 -3.48
C ALA A 117 -0.63 7.53 -4.23
N ASP A 118 -1.84 7.17 -4.66
CA ASP A 118 -2.72 8.05 -5.44
C ASP A 118 -2.02 8.67 -6.67
N GLY A 119 -1.14 7.88 -7.32
CA GLY A 119 -0.37 8.28 -8.49
C GLY A 119 0.90 9.09 -8.23
N VAL A 120 1.23 9.37 -6.96
CA VAL A 120 2.43 10.14 -6.57
C VAL A 120 3.48 9.20 -5.97
N GLU A 121 4.74 9.33 -6.39
CA GLU A 121 5.85 8.55 -5.82
C GLU A 121 5.99 8.83 -4.32
N THR A 122 6.10 7.75 -3.53
CA THR A 122 6.21 7.85 -2.06
C THR A 122 7.65 7.96 -1.56
N GLY A 123 8.63 7.75 -2.43
CA GLY A 123 10.03 7.59 -2.09
C GLY A 123 10.39 6.20 -1.56
N LYS A 124 9.42 5.27 -1.42
CA LYS A 124 9.69 3.88 -1.05
C LYS A 124 10.03 3.07 -2.30
N GLU A 125 11.07 2.24 -2.20
CA GLU A 125 11.57 1.42 -3.30
C GLU A 125 11.82 -0.02 -2.84
N LEU A 126 11.69 -0.96 -3.77
CA LEU A 126 12.10 -2.37 -3.63
C LEU A 126 13.15 -2.69 -4.68
N VAL A 127 14.24 -3.32 -4.25
CA VAL A 127 15.24 -3.89 -5.15
C VAL A 127 15.00 -5.40 -5.25
N LEU A 128 14.59 -5.86 -6.43
CA LEU A 128 14.30 -7.26 -6.72
C LEU A 128 15.50 -7.88 -7.42
N THR A 129 15.92 -9.05 -6.94
CA THR A 129 17.13 -9.78 -7.39
C THR A 129 16.86 -11.27 -7.41
N LYS A 130 17.77 -12.05 -7.99
CA LYS A 130 17.74 -13.52 -7.92
C LYS A 130 17.83 -14.01 -6.46
N ALA A 131 18.59 -13.32 -5.60
CA ALA A 131 18.78 -13.70 -4.20
C ALA A 131 17.48 -13.64 -3.37
N ASN A 132 16.55 -12.71 -3.68
CA ASN A 132 15.23 -12.64 -3.06
C ASN A 132 14.13 -13.29 -3.93
N ASN A 133 14.52 -14.20 -4.83
CA ASN A 133 13.62 -14.89 -5.76
C ASN A 133 12.76 -13.92 -6.59
N TRP A 134 13.26 -12.74 -6.88
CA TRP A 134 12.57 -11.70 -7.64
C TRP A 134 11.23 -11.28 -7.00
N THR A 135 11.15 -11.33 -5.66
CA THR A 135 9.97 -10.93 -4.91
C THR A 135 10.32 -9.94 -3.80
N GLY A 136 9.34 -9.14 -3.39
CA GLY A 136 9.47 -8.21 -2.28
C GLY A 136 8.12 -7.67 -1.85
N SER A 137 8.09 -6.97 -0.72
CA SER A 137 6.86 -6.39 -0.19
C SER A 137 7.10 -4.99 0.36
N PHE A 138 6.21 -4.09 0.05
CA PHE A 138 6.06 -2.84 0.78
C PHE A 138 5.16 -3.10 1.99
N THR A 139 5.63 -2.82 3.18
CA THR A 139 4.90 -3.06 4.44
C THR A 139 4.65 -1.77 5.20
N ASP A 140 3.78 -1.85 6.22
CA ASP A 140 3.45 -0.72 7.10
C ASP A 140 2.96 0.52 6.32
N LEU A 141 2.11 0.28 5.31
CA LEU A 141 1.50 1.33 4.53
C LEU A 141 0.19 1.78 5.18
N ASP A 142 -0.06 3.08 5.22
CA ASP A 142 -1.34 3.60 5.68
C ASP A 142 -2.47 3.15 4.74
N GLU A 143 -3.58 2.64 5.29
CA GLU A 143 -4.70 2.20 4.46
C GLU A 143 -5.53 3.39 3.97
N TYR A 144 -5.62 4.45 4.80
CA TYR A 144 -6.41 5.64 4.53
C TYR A 144 -5.59 6.92 4.74
N LYS A 145 -6.05 7.99 4.09
CA LYS A 145 -5.59 9.38 4.29
C LYS A 145 -6.80 10.29 4.26
N ALA A 146 -7.01 11.07 5.34
CA ALA A 146 -8.16 11.98 5.48
C ALA A 146 -9.51 11.32 5.15
N GLY A 147 -9.72 10.10 5.67
CA GLY A 147 -10.94 9.31 5.50
C GLY A 147 -11.11 8.65 4.13
N LYS A 148 -10.14 8.78 3.23
CA LYS A 148 -10.17 8.15 1.88
C LYS A 148 -9.17 7.02 1.79
N LYS A 149 -9.59 5.88 1.24
CA LYS A 149 -8.71 4.74 0.99
C LYS A 149 -7.63 5.14 -0.03
N ILE A 150 -6.36 4.89 0.30
CA ILE A 150 -5.23 5.18 -0.58
C ILE A 150 -5.16 4.12 -1.68
N VAL A 151 -4.99 4.56 -2.92
CA VAL A 151 -4.77 3.68 -4.07
C VAL A 151 -3.27 3.54 -4.30
N TYR A 152 -2.72 2.39 -3.91
CA TYR A 152 -1.32 2.07 -4.16
C TYR A 152 -1.13 1.44 -5.53
N THR A 153 -0.10 1.90 -6.24
CA THR A 153 0.39 1.34 -7.50
C THR A 153 1.91 1.26 -7.48
N ILE A 154 2.48 0.58 -8.46
CA ILE A 154 3.94 0.44 -8.58
C ILE A 154 4.41 0.86 -9.97
N LYS A 155 5.69 1.23 -10.06
CA LYS A 155 6.39 1.53 -11.30
C LYS A 155 7.79 0.94 -11.26
N GLU A 156 8.19 0.21 -12.29
CA GLU A 156 9.57 -0.23 -12.45
C GLU A 156 10.42 0.89 -13.05
N GLU A 157 11.64 1.05 -12.58
CA GLU A 157 12.63 1.89 -13.25
C GLU A 157 13.04 1.24 -14.57
N THR A 158 13.39 2.05 -15.59
CA THR A 158 13.76 1.57 -16.90
C THR A 158 14.94 0.61 -16.81
N VAL A 159 14.75 -0.62 -17.29
CA VAL A 159 15.76 -1.68 -17.24
C VAL A 159 16.80 -1.54 -18.36
N GLY A 160 16.45 -1.04 -19.54
CA GLY A 160 17.34 -0.98 -20.70
C GLY A 160 17.47 -2.31 -21.45
N ASN A 161 18.54 -2.47 -22.22
CA ASN A 161 18.90 -3.70 -22.95
C ASN A 161 17.76 -4.29 -23.81
N GLY A 162 16.84 -3.44 -24.32
CA GLY A 162 15.71 -3.87 -25.14
C GLY A 162 14.57 -4.56 -24.39
N TYR A 163 14.54 -4.51 -23.07
CA TYR A 163 13.41 -5.00 -22.27
C TYR A 163 12.24 -4.02 -22.30
N ILE A 164 11.04 -4.60 -22.43
CA ILE A 164 9.76 -3.90 -22.30
C ILE A 164 9.10 -4.35 -21.01
N SER A 165 8.76 -3.41 -20.13
CA SER A 165 8.15 -3.66 -18.82
C SER A 165 6.65 -3.49 -18.86
N VAL A 166 5.91 -4.44 -18.28
CA VAL A 166 4.46 -4.37 -18.06
C VAL A 166 4.18 -4.66 -16.60
N VAL A 167 3.43 -3.76 -15.94
CA VAL A 167 2.94 -3.94 -14.58
C VAL A 167 1.50 -4.43 -14.61
N THR A 168 1.23 -5.56 -13.99
CA THR A 168 -0.11 -6.15 -13.89
C THR A 168 -0.51 -6.30 -12.44
N LYS A 169 -1.71 -5.82 -12.08
CA LYS A 169 -2.31 -6.09 -10.77
C LYS A 169 -2.92 -7.50 -10.80
N THR A 170 -2.38 -8.41 -9.99
CA THR A 170 -2.76 -9.84 -9.98
C THR A 170 -3.67 -10.23 -8.81
N GLY A 171 -3.88 -9.30 -7.87
CA GLY A 171 -4.76 -9.44 -6.71
C GLY A 171 -5.02 -8.10 -6.04
N GLU A 172 -5.72 -8.09 -4.90
CA GLU A 172 -6.06 -6.82 -4.23
C GLU A 172 -4.81 -6.02 -3.90
N ASN A 173 -3.78 -6.66 -3.33
CA ASN A 173 -2.52 -6.05 -2.90
C ASN A 173 -1.31 -6.76 -3.53
N THR A 174 -1.45 -7.32 -4.72
CA THR A 174 -0.38 -8.04 -5.41
C THR A 174 -0.19 -7.54 -6.82
N PHE A 175 1.07 -7.39 -7.21
CA PHE A 175 1.47 -6.95 -8.54
C PHE A 175 2.55 -7.86 -9.12
N THR A 176 2.49 -8.06 -10.43
CA THR A 176 3.56 -8.70 -11.19
C THR A 176 4.13 -7.70 -12.18
N VAL A 177 5.46 -7.57 -12.19
CA VAL A 177 6.19 -6.79 -13.19
C VAL A 177 6.84 -7.78 -14.15
N THR A 178 6.38 -7.82 -15.40
CA THR A 178 6.91 -8.70 -16.44
C THR A 178 7.79 -7.91 -17.39
N ASN A 179 9.04 -8.32 -17.54
CA ASN A 179 9.94 -7.79 -18.57
C ASN A 179 10.11 -8.80 -19.70
N THR A 180 9.78 -8.37 -20.90
CA THR A 180 9.84 -9.17 -22.12
C THR A 180 10.98 -8.66 -23.01
N ARG A 181 11.79 -9.58 -23.54
CA ARG A 181 12.81 -9.32 -24.57
C ARG A 181 12.85 -10.45 -25.59
N THR A 182 12.83 -10.09 -26.86
CA THR A 182 13.05 -11.05 -27.92
C THR A 182 14.55 -11.20 -28.15
N PRO A 183 15.12 -12.42 -28.00
CA PRO A 183 16.52 -12.65 -28.25
C PRO A 183 16.94 -12.34 -29.69
N GLU A 184 18.16 -11.87 -29.84
CA GLU A 184 18.72 -11.52 -31.13
C GLU A 184 18.92 -12.74 -32.03
N LYS A 185 18.86 -12.50 -33.34
CA LYS A 185 19.06 -13.51 -34.36
C LYS A 185 20.22 -13.10 -35.24
N THR A 186 20.91 -14.10 -35.76
CA THR A 186 21.93 -13.94 -36.77
C THR A 186 21.67 -14.87 -37.95
N PHE A 187 22.37 -14.71 -39.01
CA PHE A 187 22.35 -15.59 -40.16
C PHE A 187 23.77 -15.98 -40.55
N VAL A 188 23.87 -17.07 -41.26
CA VAL A 188 25.11 -17.53 -41.89
C VAL A 188 24.84 -17.70 -43.36
N GLU A 189 25.70 -17.14 -44.20
CA GLU A 189 25.64 -17.28 -45.65
C GLU A 189 26.98 -17.76 -46.17
N GLY A 190 26.95 -18.37 -47.32
CA GLY A 190 28.17 -18.85 -47.96
C GLY A 190 27.95 -19.09 -49.43
N VAL A 191 29.05 -19.13 -50.17
CA VAL A 191 29.06 -19.40 -51.62
C VAL A 191 29.95 -20.61 -51.90
N LYS A 192 29.44 -21.55 -52.68
CA LYS A 192 30.23 -22.65 -53.19
C LYS A 192 30.91 -22.22 -54.48
N THR A 193 32.18 -22.36 -54.53
CA THR A 193 32.98 -22.18 -55.76
C THR A 193 33.57 -23.51 -56.23
N TRP A 194 33.75 -23.63 -57.50
CA TRP A 194 34.35 -24.80 -58.13
C TRP A 194 35.68 -24.42 -58.83
N ASN A 195 36.73 -25.20 -58.61
CA ASN A 195 38.01 -25.08 -59.34
C ASN A 195 38.25 -26.40 -60.17
N ASP A 196 37.50 -26.52 -61.25
CA ASP A 196 37.42 -27.73 -62.07
C ASP A 196 37.45 -27.44 -63.59
N LYS A 197 38.13 -26.35 -63.97
CA LYS A 197 38.23 -25.90 -65.39
C LYS A 197 36.82 -25.79 -66.03
N ASP A 198 35.88 -25.17 -65.31
CA ASP A 198 34.51 -24.96 -65.77
C ASP A 198 33.76 -26.27 -66.09
N ASN A 199 33.96 -27.29 -65.24
CA ASN A 199 33.34 -28.60 -65.35
C ASN A 199 33.80 -29.37 -66.67
N GLN A 200 35.07 -29.24 -67.04
CA GLN A 200 35.60 -29.79 -68.29
C GLN A 200 35.25 -31.27 -68.45
N ASP A 201 35.29 -32.07 -67.37
CA ASP A 201 35.04 -33.51 -67.42
C ASP A 201 33.56 -33.88 -67.15
N GLY A 202 32.67 -32.89 -67.02
CA GLY A 202 31.28 -33.12 -66.83
C GLY A 202 30.94 -33.84 -65.53
N LYS A 203 31.80 -33.78 -64.48
CA LYS A 203 31.63 -34.51 -63.20
C LYS A 203 31.18 -33.66 -62.08
N ARG A 204 30.92 -32.37 -62.29
CA ARG A 204 30.39 -31.48 -61.27
C ARG A 204 28.97 -31.97 -60.90
N PRO A 205 28.67 -32.23 -59.59
CA PRO A 205 27.38 -32.64 -59.21
C PRO A 205 26.35 -31.47 -59.38
N THR A 206 25.12 -31.82 -59.64
CA THR A 206 24.04 -30.83 -59.79
C THR A 206 23.65 -30.16 -58.52
N GLU A 207 23.96 -30.77 -57.36
CA GLU A 207 23.64 -30.23 -56.01
C GLU A 207 24.74 -30.61 -55.01
N ILE A 208 24.85 -29.85 -53.98
CA ILE A 208 25.67 -30.14 -52.79
C ILE A 208 24.85 -29.96 -51.54
N THR A 209 25.20 -30.67 -50.48
CA THR A 209 24.59 -30.51 -49.15
C THR A 209 25.54 -29.68 -48.30
N ILE A 210 25.00 -28.61 -47.70
CA ILE A 210 25.67 -27.82 -46.70
C ILE A 210 24.97 -28.08 -45.36
N ASN A 211 25.74 -28.46 -44.35
CA ASN A 211 25.25 -28.68 -42.98
C ASN A 211 25.66 -27.48 -42.13
N LEU A 212 24.75 -27.09 -41.23
CA LEU A 212 24.95 -26.08 -40.17
C LEU A 212 25.05 -26.77 -38.82
#